data_4f1841e1a8a7641ca3f8f9963f20e97d
#
_entry.id   4f1841e1a8a7641ca3f8f9963f20e97d
#
_cell.length_a   1.000
_cell.length_b   1.000
_cell.length_c   1.000
_cell.angle_alpha   90.00
_cell.angle_beta   90.00
_cell.angle_gamma   90.00
#
_symmetry.space_group_name_H-M   'P 1'
#
loop_
_entity.id
_entity.type
_entity.pdbx_description
1 polymer ?
#
loop_
_entity_poly.entity_id
_entity_poly.type
_entity_poly.pdbx_seq_one_letter_code
_entity_poly.pdbx_strand_id
1 'polypeptide(L)'
;VPRLHWEGEAWEDTALRALDQGATALPKSASNRRSLREITNRLRVLTETERRFLLEDGDRADQQALLWVATCRAYRFVSEFAVEVIRERYLSYQMDLPLSSFDIFLENKAEWDEGLASLSMSTRSKLRQILFRIMREAGILSKENRIQASILSNQLRQIINERDPRELAYFPGIPVDGA
;
A
#
# COMPACT_ATOMS: atom_id res chain seq x y z
N VAL A 1 -10.17 -9.42 -9.63
CA VAL A 1 -10.09 -10.30 -8.44
C VAL A 1 -11.16 -9.95 -7.40
N PRO A 2 -11.33 -8.70 -6.93
CA PRO A 2 -12.35 -8.43 -5.91
C PRO A 2 -13.78 -8.74 -6.34
N ARG A 3 -14.14 -8.60 -7.61
CA ARG A 3 -15.46 -8.99 -8.16
C ARG A 3 -15.73 -10.50 -8.18
N LEU A 4 -14.70 -11.31 -7.95
CA LEU A 4 -14.81 -12.78 -7.90
C LEU A 4 -14.90 -13.31 -6.47
N HIS A 5 -14.78 -12.44 -5.47
CA HIS A 5 -14.86 -12.82 -4.07
C HIS A 5 -16.32 -12.89 -3.62
N TRP A 6 -16.68 -14.01 -2.98
CA TRP A 6 -17.99 -14.20 -2.39
C TRP A 6 -17.95 -13.96 -0.89
N GLU A 7 -19.01 -13.45 -0.34
CA GLU A 7 -19.12 -13.20 1.10
C GLU A 7 -18.94 -14.50 1.90
N GLY A 8 -18.05 -14.49 2.88
CA GLY A 8 -17.70 -15.66 3.70
C GLY A 8 -16.74 -16.66 3.07
N GLU A 9 -16.28 -16.44 1.83
CA GLU A 9 -15.30 -17.29 1.16
C GLU A 9 -13.87 -17.00 1.63
N ALA A 10 -13.01 -18.04 1.63
CA ALA A 10 -11.58 -17.83 1.83
C ALA A 10 -10.93 -17.12 0.63
N TRP A 11 -10.06 -16.16 0.90
CA TRP A 11 -9.37 -15.40 -0.17
C TRP A 11 -8.47 -16.27 -1.06
N GLU A 12 -8.01 -17.41 -0.53
CA GLU A 12 -7.26 -18.44 -1.25
C GLU A 12 -8.10 -19.05 -2.37
N ASP A 13 -9.37 -19.33 -2.11
CA ASP A 13 -10.32 -19.88 -3.11
C ASP A 13 -10.65 -18.85 -4.18
N THR A 14 -10.80 -17.57 -3.78
CA THR A 14 -10.94 -16.46 -4.73
C THR A 14 -9.72 -16.36 -5.65
N ALA A 15 -8.49 -16.51 -5.10
CA ALA A 15 -7.26 -16.45 -5.87
C ALA A 15 -7.16 -17.63 -6.88
N LEU A 16 -7.52 -18.83 -6.46
CA LEU A 16 -7.57 -20.02 -7.34
C LEU A 16 -8.57 -19.82 -8.47
N ARG A 17 -9.78 -19.35 -8.18
CA ARG A 17 -10.80 -19.03 -9.18
C ARG A 17 -10.34 -17.97 -10.16
N ALA A 18 -9.67 -16.92 -9.68
CA ALA A 18 -9.09 -15.88 -10.53
C ALA A 18 -8.00 -16.41 -11.46
N LEU A 19 -7.23 -17.43 -11.03
CA LEU A 19 -6.26 -18.14 -11.87
C LEU A 19 -6.94 -18.94 -12.97
N ASP A 20 -7.95 -19.71 -12.61
CA ASP A 20 -8.65 -20.60 -13.54
C ASP A 20 -9.42 -19.84 -14.62
N GLN A 21 -10.03 -18.72 -14.23
CA GLN A 21 -10.78 -17.84 -15.15
C GLN A 21 -9.90 -16.90 -15.98
N GLY A 22 -8.56 -16.92 -15.79
CA GLY A 22 -7.67 -16.02 -16.50
C GLY A 22 -7.95 -14.54 -16.19
N ALA A 23 -8.49 -14.24 -15.00
CA ALA A 23 -8.87 -12.88 -14.57
C ALA A 23 -7.69 -11.92 -14.45
N THR A 24 -6.47 -12.40 -14.65
CA THR A 24 -5.27 -11.59 -14.81
C THR A 24 -4.76 -11.77 -16.23
N ALA A 25 -4.38 -10.69 -16.90
CA ALA A 25 -3.76 -10.72 -18.23
C ALA A 25 -2.34 -11.37 -18.24
N LEU A 26 -1.95 -12.00 -17.11
CA LEU A 26 -0.64 -12.62 -16.93
C LEU A 26 -0.70 -14.12 -17.28
N PRO A 27 0.33 -14.68 -17.92
CA PRO A 27 0.39 -16.10 -18.21
C PRO A 27 0.35 -16.95 -16.92
N LYS A 28 -0.17 -18.18 -16.99
CA LYS A 28 -0.27 -19.14 -15.87
C LYS A 28 1.13 -19.58 -15.39
N SER A 29 1.90 -18.69 -14.82
CA SER A 29 3.25 -18.90 -14.32
C SER A 29 3.33 -18.78 -12.80
N ALA A 30 4.45 -19.21 -12.20
CA ALA A 30 4.73 -18.98 -10.78
C ALA A 30 4.68 -17.48 -10.40
N SER A 31 5.00 -16.59 -11.34
CA SER A 31 4.87 -15.14 -11.19
C SER A 31 3.41 -14.71 -10.99
N ASN A 32 2.46 -15.32 -11.70
CA ASN A 32 1.04 -15.01 -11.58
C ASN A 32 0.48 -15.40 -10.21
N ARG A 33 0.85 -16.59 -9.69
CA ARG A 33 0.45 -17.01 -8.34
C ARG A 33 0.98 -16.06 -7.26
N ARG A 34 2.22 -15.58 -7.41
CA ARG A 34 2.80 -14.59 -6.48
C ARG A 34 2.04 -13.27 -6.56
N SER A 35 1.75 -12.78 -7.77
CA SER A 35 0.99 -11.54 -7.97
C SER A 35 -0.42 -11.64 -7.37
N LEU A 36 -1.11 -12.76 -7.55
CA LEU A 36 -2.43 -12.99 -6.96
C LEU A 36 -2.38 -13.04 -5.44
N ARG A 37 -1.39 -13.69 -4.85
CA ARG A 37 -1.19 -13.67 -3.40
C ARG A 37 -1.02 -12.24 -2.88
N GLU A 38 -0.22 -11.42 -3.55
CA GLU A 38 -0.01 -10.02 -3.18
C GLU A 38 -1.30 -9.19 -3.32
N ILE A 39 -2.10 -9.43 -4.36
CA ILE A 39 -3.40 -8.78 -4.54
C ILE A 39 -4.36 -9.20 -3.42
N THR A 40 -4.49 -10.49 -3.15
CA THR A 40 -5.41 -10.98 -2.11
C THR A 40 -4.97 -10.53 -0.71
N ASN A 41 -3.67 -10.48 -0.41
CA ASN A 41 -3.16 -9.95 0.86
C ASN A 41 -3.58 -8.51 1.11
N ARG A 42 -3.66 -7.68 0.07
CA ARG A 42 -4.11 -6.28 0.18
C ARG A 42 -5.63 -6.17 0.23
N LEU A 43 -6.35 -7.00 -0.53
CA LEU A 43 -7.81 -6.94 -0.55
C LEU A 43 -8.47 -7.45 0.73
N ARG A 44 -7.89 -8.46 1.37
CA ARG A 44 -8.44 -9.04 2.61
C ARG A 44 -8.43 -8.10 3.81
N VAL A 45 -7.57 -7.07 3.81
CA VAL A 45 -7.51 -6.07 4.89
C VAL A 45 -8.50 -4.93 4.70
N LEU A 46 -9.18 -4.87 3.56
CA LEU A 46 -10.26 -3.92 3.29
C LEU A 46 -11.58 -4.42 3.87
N THR A 47 -12.36 -3.50 4.43
CA THR A 47 -13.74 -3.75 4.84
C THR A 47 -14.65 -3.95 3.62
N GLU A 48 -15.88 -4.42 3.83
CA GLU A 48 -16.87 -4.56 2.76
C GLU A 48 -17.19 -3.20 2.13
N THR A 49 -17.37 -2.16 2.94
CA THR A 49 -17.60 -0.79 2.48
C THR A 49 -16.46 -0.29 1.59
N GLU A 50 -15.21 -0.53 2.00
CA GLU A 50 -14.04 -0.15 1.23
C GLU A 50 -13.92 -0.93 -0.08
N ARG A 51 -14.22 -2.23 -0.07
CA ARG A 51 -14.23 -3.04 -1.30
C ARG A 51 -15.29 -2.57 -2.28
N ARG A 52 -16.50 -2.25 -1.79
CA ARG A 52 -17.56 -1.70 -2.62
C ARG A 52 -17.15 -0.36 -3.20
N PHE A 53 -16.63 0.55 -2.38
CA PHE A 53 -16.11 1.84 -2.84
C PHE A 53 -15.03 1.67 -3.93
N LEU A 54 -14.09 0.73 -3.74
CA LEU A 54 -13.05 0.43 -4.72
C LEU A 54 -13.62 -0.02 -6.08
N LEU A 55 -14.78 -0.68 -6.09
CA LEU A 55 -15.35 -1.30 -7.30
C LEU A 55 -16.36 -0.41 -8.03
N GLU A 56 -17.08 0.43 -7.30
CA GLU A 56 -18.30 1.08 -7.78
C GLU A 56 -18.22 2.60 -7.73
N ASP A 57 -17.73 3.17 -6.63
CA ASP A 57 -17.88 4.60 -6.34
C ASP A 57 -16.59 5.40 -6.53
N GLY A 58 -15.45 4.79 -6.27
CA GLY A 58 -14.15 5.48 -6.28
C GLY A 58 -13.67 5.78 -7.71
N ASP A 59 -13.25 7.00 -7.94
CA ASP A 59 -12.50 7.34 -9.14
C ASP A 59 -11.08 6.71 -9.10
N ARG A 60 -10.30 6.91 -10.16
CA ARG A 60 -8.98 6.31 -10.26
C ARG A 60 -8.02 6.77 -9.15
N ALA A 61 -8.10 8.03 -8.74
CA ALA A 61 -7.24 8.58 -7.70
C ALA A 61 -7.62 8.00 -6.32
N ASP A 62 -8.91 7.92 -6.03
CA ASP A 62 -9.43 7.30 -4.81
C ASP A 62 -9.11 5.79 -4.75
N GLN A 63 -9.25 5.08 -5.86
CA GLN A 63 -8.87 3.67 -5.95
C GLN A 63 -7.38 3.47 -5.64
N GLN A 64 -6.50 4.32 -6.19
CA GLN A 64 -5.06 4.27 -5.92
C GLN A 64 -4.74 4.58 -4.45
N ALA A 65 -5.41 5.59 -3.88
CA ALA A 65 -5.27 5.95 -2.48
C ALA A 65 -5.74 4.81 -1.55
N LEU A 66 -6.89 4.20 -1.83
CA LEU A 66 -7.39 3.07 -1.03
C LEU A 66 -6.48 1.84 -1.13
N LEU A 67 -5.90 1.57 -2.30
CA LEU A 67 -4.90 0.50 -2.46
C LEU A 67 -3.59 0.80 -1.72
N TRP A 68 -3.24 2.08 -1.56
CA TRP A 68 -2.13 2.49 -0.69
C TRP A 68 -2.43 2.18 0.77
N VAL A 69 -3.60 2.55 1.29
CA VAL A 69 -4.06 2.18 2.64
C VAL A 69 -4.02 0.67 2.84
N ALA A 70 -4.56 -0.10 1.88
CA ALA A 70 -4.52 -1.55 1.92
C ALA A 70 -3.09 -2.11 1.98
N THR A 71 -2.15 -1.47 1.30
CA THR A 71 -0.73 -1.86 1.34
C THR A 71 -0.11 -1.54 2.71
N CYS A 72 -0.39 -0.38 3.28
CA CYS A 72 0.05 -0.02 4.63
C CYS A 72 -0.48 -1.00 5.69
N ARG A 73 -1.76 -1.38 5.61
CA ARG A 73 -2.37 -2.37 6.51
C ARG A 73 -1.79 -3.76 6.37
N ALA A 74 -1.51 -4.19 5.14
CA ALA A 74 -0.98 -5.53 4.87
C ALA A 74 0.49 -5.68 5.30
N TYR A 75 1.24 -4.58 5.32
CA TYR A 75 2.69 -4.60 5.56
C TYR A 75 3.09 -3.52 6.56
N ARG A 76 3.32 -3.93 7.81
CA ARG A 76 3.71 -3.04 8.92
C ARG A 76 4.91 -2.15 8.55
N PHE A 77 5.93 -2.69 7.90
CA PHE A 77 7.08 -1.92 7.41
C PHE A 77 6.66 -0.74 6.52
N VAL A 78 5.64 -0.93 5.67
CA VAL A 78 5.16 0.12 4.76
C VAL A 78 4.41 1.21 5.52
N SER A 79 3.54 0.84 6.47
CA SER A 79 2.83 1.82 7.30
C SER A 79 3.77 2.65 8.16
N GLU A 80 4.77 2.00 8.77
CA GLU A 80 5.80 2.69 9.55
C GLU A 80 6.63 3.63 8.65
N PHE A 81 7.04 3.20 7.45
CA PHE A 81 7.73 4.05 6.49
C PHE A 81 6.89 5.26 6.07
N ALA A 82 5.58 5.07 5.85
CA ALA A 82 4.67 6.15 5.51
C ALA A 82 4.61 7.23 6.61
N VAL A 83 4.56 6.82 7.88
CA VAL A 83 4.45 7.74 9.01
C VAL A 83 5.81 8.30 9.41
N GLU A 84 6.80 7.44 9.67
CA GLU A 84 8.08 7.85 10.26
C GLU A 84 9.05 8.50 9.23
N VAL A 85 8.86 8.23 7.92
CA VAL A 85 9.72 8.82 6.89
C VAL A 85 8.97 9.81 6.02
N ILE A 86 7.90 9.38 5.35
CA ILE A 86 7.21 10.21 4.37
C ILE A 86 6.53 11.40 5.06
N ARG A 87 5.71 11.14 6.09
CA ARG A 87 4.99 12.19 6.81
C ARG A 87 5.95 13.15 7.50
N GLU A 88 6.96 12.65 8.20
CA GLU A 88 7.93 13.48 8.91
C GLU A 88 8.72 14.38 7.97
N ARG A 89 9.16 13.86 6.82
CA ARG A 89 9.82 14.67 5.80
C ARG A 89 8.89 15.75 5.24
N TYR A 90 7.63 15.39 4.95
CA TYR A 90 6.64 16.33 4.47
C TYR A 90 6.41 17.48 5.47
N LEU A 91 6.21 17.16 6.75
CA LEU A 91 6.01 18.15 7.82
C LEU A 91 7.24 19.03 8.03
N SER A 92 8.44 18.50 7.78
CA SER A 92 9.72 19.24 7.84
C SER A 92 10.07 19.95 6.53
N TYR A 93 9.16 20.00 5.54
CA TYR A 93 9.39 20.60 4.20
C TYR A 93 10.57 19.97 3.42
N GLN A 94 10.95 18.74 3.74
CA GLN A 94 11.97 17.97 3.06
C GLN A 94 11.35 17.10 1.96
N MET A 95 10.94 17.70 0.86
CA MET A 95 10.15 17.02 -0.17
C MET A 95 10.91 15.97 -0.97
N ASP A 96 12.23 16.05 -1.05
CA ASP A 96 13.02 15.05 -1.77
C ASP A 96 13.14 13.77 -0.94
N LEU A 97 12.83 12.61 -1.55
CA LEU A 97 12.98 11.31 -0.92
C LEU A 97 14.10 10.53 -1.62
N PRO A 98 15.35 10.61 -1.16
CA PRO A 98 16.43 9.82 -1.72
C PRO A 98 16.22 8.32 -1.47
N LEU A 99 16.73 7.47 -2.37
CA LEU A 99 16.63 6.02 -2.23
C LEU A 99 17.27 5.51 -0.93
N SER A 100 18.31 6.18 -0.45
CA SER A 100 18.98 5.89 0.83
C SER A 100 18.06 6.04 2.05
N SER A 101 16.97 6.81 1.96
CA SER A 101 15.98 6.88 3.05
C SER A 101 15.36 5.52 3.36
N PHE A 102 15.14 4.68 2.35
CA PHE A 102 14.69 3.31 2.54
C PHE A 102 15.76 2.47 3.23
N ASP A 103 17.01 2.57 2.78
CA ASP A 103 18.10 1.73 3.30
C ASP A 103 18.36 2.05 4.78
N ILE A 104 18.42 3.34 5.14
CA ILE A 104 18.56 3.80 6.53
C ILE A 104 17.39 3.30 7.39
N PHE A 105 16.16 3.47 6.90
CA PHE A 105 14.98 3.01 7.64
C PHE A 105 14.98 1.51 7.84
N LEU A 106 15.33 0.74 6.81
CA LEU A 106 15.43 -0.72 6.90
C LEU A 106 16.52 -1.16 7.87
N GLU A 107 17.68 -0.52 7.88
CA GLU A 107 18.76 -0.80 8.83
C GLU A 107 18.30 -0.55 10.27
N ASN A 108 17.66 0.57 10.55
CA ASN A 108 17.13 0.89 11.87
C ASN A 108 16.09 -0.14 12.35
N LYS A 109 15.19 -0.59 11.46
CA LYS A 109 14.20 -1.62 11.80
C LYS A 109 14.82 -3.01 11.95
N ALA A 110 15.88 -3.31 11.21
CA ALA A 110 16.60 -4.57 11.28
C ALA A 110 17.33 -4.80 12.62
N GLU A 111 17.59 -3.73 13.41
CA GLU A 111 18.13 -3.87 14.76
C GLU A 111 17.18 -4.65 15.71
N TRP A 112 15.88 -4.64 15.41
CA TRP A 112 14.84 -5.23 16.25
C TRP A 112 14.01 -6.32 15.53
N ASP A 113 14.34 -6.62 14.26
CA ASP A 113 13.65 -7.61 13.42
C ASP A 113 14.65 -8.49 12.68
N GLU A 114 14.84 -9.72 13.18
CA GLU A 114 15.73 -10.71 12.58
C GLU A 114 15.38 -11.05 11.13
N GLY A 115 14.09 -11.00 10.77
CA GLY A 115 13.62 -11.21 9.40
C GLY A 115 14.16 -10.14 8.45
N LEU A 116 14.14 -8.87 8.87
CA LEU A 116 14.72 -7.76 8.11
C LEU A 116 16.26 -7.83 8.09
N ALA A 117 16.88 -8.18 9.22
CA ALA A 117 18.33 -8.30 9.32
C ALA A 117 18.89 -9.38 8.38
N SER A 118 18.18 -10.48 8.19
CA SER A 118 18.58 -11.62 7.35
C SER A 118 18.42 -11.38 5.84
N LEU A 119 17.80 -10.26 5.43
CA LEU A 119 17.56 -9.98 4.01
C LEU A 119 18.87 -9.76 3.24
N SER A 120 19.01 -10.49 2.10
CA SER A 120 20.12 -10.28 1.19
C SER A 120 20.08 -8.89 0.54
N MET A 121 21.24 -8.39 0.10
CA MET A 121 21.35 -7.09 -0.58
C MET A 121 20.44 -7.01 -1.83
N SER A 122 20.32 -8.11 -2.58
CA SER A 122 19.44 -8.17 -3.76
C SER A 122 17.96 -8.06 -3.37
N THR A 123 17.56 -8.70 -2.27
CA THR A 123 16.20 -8.61 -1.75
C THR A 123 15.89 -7.20 -1.26
N ARG A 124 16.80 -6.57 -0.50
CA ARG A 124 16.67 -5.17 -0.03
C ARG A 124 16.48 -4.22 -1.21
N SER A 125 17.35 -4.32 -2.22
CA SER A 125 17.24 -3.51 -3.45
C SER A 125 15.90 -3.71 -4.17
N LYS A 126 15.42 -4.95 -4.25
CA LYS A 126 14.13 -5.25 -4.88
C LYS A 126 12.94 -4.69 -4.09
N LEU A 127 12.94 -4.80 -2.77
CA LEU A 127 11.90 -4.23 -1.90
C LEU A 127 11.87 -2.71 -2.03
N ARG A 128 13.03 -2.04 -2.03
CA ARG A 128 13.12 -0.60 -2.26
C ARG A 128 12.48 -0.20 -3.60
N GLN A 129 12.84 -0.89 -4.70
CA GLN A 129 12.26 -0.62 -6.01
C GLN A 129 10.73 -0.78 -6.03
N ILE A 130 10.22 -1.83 -5.37
CA ILE A 130 8.78 -2.11 -5.29
C ILE A 130 8.09 -1.02 -4.47
N LEU A 131 8.60 -0.64 -3.30
CA LEU A 131 7.98 0.38 -2.45
C LEU A 131 7.93 1.73 -3.16
N PHE A 132 9.03 2.18 -3.77
CA PHE A 132 9.07 3.44 -4.51
C PHE A 132 8.12 3.44 -5.71
N ARG A 133 7.96 2.31 -6.39
CA ARG A 133 6.98 2.16 -7.46
C ARG A 133 5.55 2.29 -6.93
N ILE A 134 5.21 1.58 -5.84
CA ILE A 134 3.88 1.65 -5.22
C ILE A 134 3.56 3.08 -4.79
N MET A 135 4.50 3.79 -4.16
CA MET A 135 4.30 5.18 -3.76
C MET A 135 4.06 6.12 -4.95
N ARG A 136 4.75 5.89 -6.09
CA ARG A 136 4.48 6.66 -7.32
C ARG A 136 3.10 6.33 -7.92
N GLU A 137 2.73 5.07 -7.95
CA GLU A 137 1.41 4.63 -8.41
C GLU A 137 0.28 5.17 -7.53
N ALA A 138 0.52 5.34 -6.24
CA ALA A 138 -0.42 5.91 -5.27
C ALA A 138 -0.43 7.45 -5.25
N GLY A 139 0.38 8.11 -6.06
CA GLY A 139 0.47 9.58 -6.07
C GLY A 139 1.18 10.19 -4.85
N ILE A 140 1.82 9.37 -4.01
CA ILE A 140 2.61 9.83 -2.85
C ILE A 140 3.95 10.44 -3.29
N LEU A 141 4.53 9.92 -4.39
CA LEU A 141 5.78 10.42 -4.97
C LEU A 141 5.59 10.83 -6.44
N SER A 142 6.31 11.86 -6.85
CA SER A 142 6.53 12.16 -8.26
C SER A 142 7.50 11.15 -8.90
N LYS A 143 7.70 11.25 -10.23
CA LYS A 143 8.69 10.45 -10.96
C LYS A 143 10.12 10.70 -10.48
N GLU A 144 10.40 11.92 -10.01
CA GLU A 144 11.69 12.36 -9.48
C GLU A 144 11.86 12.05 -7.99
N ASN A 145 10.96 11.23 -7.39
CA ASN A 145 10.93 10.88 -5.98
C ASN A 145 10.73 12.09 -5.04
N ARG A 146 9.93 13.06 -5.45
CA ARG A 146 9.50 14.15 -4.55
C ARG A 146 8.18 13.78 -3.89
N ILE A 147 8.09 13.96 -2.59
CA ILE A 147 6.86 13.75 -1.81
C ILE A 147 5.82 14.77 -2.27
N GLN A 148 4.61 14.29 -2.54
CA GLN A 148 3.50 15.09 -3.02
C GLN A 148 2.39 15.14 -1.96
N ALA A 149 1.74 16.30 -1.82
CA ALA A 149 0.53 16.41 -1.01
C ALA A 149 -0.57 15.50 -1.60
N SER A 150 -1.17 14.69 -0.77
CA SER A 150 -2.27 13.82 -1.18
C SER A 150 -3.59 14.58 -1.23
N ILE A 151 -4.41 14.24 -2.20
CA ILE A 151 -5.78 14.73 -2.33
C ILE A 151 -6.70 13.52 -2.26
N LEU A 152 -7.56 13.49 -1.26
CA LEU A 152 -8.57 12.44 -1.08
C LEU A 152 -9.96 13.05 -1.26
N SER A 153 -10.88 12.32 -1.90
CA SER A 153 -12.28 12.73 -1.90
C SER A 153 -12.84 12.75 -0.48
N ASN A 154 -13.88 13.54 -0.26
CA ASN A 154 -14.55 13.59 1.04
C ASN A 154 -15.12 12.21 1.42
N GLN A 155 -15.63 11.46 0.45
CA GLN A 155 -16.15 10.12 0.67
C GLN A 155 -15.06 9.14 1.11
N LEU A 156 -13.92 9.10 0.43
CA LEU A 156 -12.81 8.24 0.83
C LEU A 156 -12.26 8.63 2.21
N ARG A 157 -12.11 9.94 2.47
CA ARG A 157 -11.67 10.43 3.78
C ARG A 157 -12.63 9.98 4.89
N GLN A 158 -13.93 10.06 4.67
CA GLN A 158 -14.93 9.60 5.62
C GLN A 158 -14.81 8.10 5.87
N ILE A 159 -14.71 7.27 4.82
CA ILE A 159 -14.59 5.82 4.92
C ILE A 159 -13.34 5.42 5.74
N ILE A 160 -12.20 6.06 5.48
CA ILE A 160 -10.97 5.81 6.25
C ILE A 160 -11.15 6.23 7.71
N ASN A 161 -11.71 7.42 7.93
CA ASN A 161 -11.91 7.99 9.27
C ASN A 161 -12.87 7.16 10.14
N GLU A 162 -13.92 6.60 9.55
CA GLU A 162 -14.88 5.73 10.25
C GLU A 162 -14.22 4.43 10.76
N ARG A 163 -13.21 3.94 10.06
CA ARG A 163 -12.49 2.76 10.48
C ARG A 163 -11.37 3.08 11.49
N ASP A 164 -10.44 3.93 11.10
CA ASP A 164 -9.33 4.37 11.95
C ASP A 164 -8.78 5.71 11.44
N PRO A 165 -9.09 6.83 12.09
CA PRO A 165 -8.65 8.15 11.67
C PRO A 165 -7.12 8.30 11.62
N ARG A 166 -6.37 7.47 12.37
CA ARG A 166 -4.91 7.49 12.36
C ARG A 166 -4.31 7.09 11.01
N GLU A 167 -5.06 6.35 10.19
CA GLU A 167 -4.61 5.92 8.86
C GLU A 167 -4.52 7.07 7.86
N LEU A 168 -5.15 8.21 8.13
CA LEU A 168 -4.95 9.44 7.38
C LEU A 168 -3.50 9.93 7.44
N ALA A 169 -2.73 9.51 8.47
CA ALA A 169 -1.31 9.77 8.57
C ALA A 169 -0.46 9.14 7.44
N TYR A 170 -0.98 8.14 6.73
CA TYR A 170 -0.30 7.54 5.58
C TYR A 170 -0.23 8.47 4.36
N PHE A 171 -0.94 9.60 4.42
CA PHE A 171 -1.07 10.55 3.33
C PHE A 171 -0.41 11.89 3.67
N PRO A 172 0.66 12.28 2.94
CA PRO A 172 1.29 13.58 3.14
C PRO A 172 0.30 14.72 2.92
N GLY A 173 0.27 15.70 3.84
CA GLY A 173 -0.58 16.86 3.75
C GLY A 173 -2.02 16.68 4.23
N ILE A 174 -2.43 15.45 4.59
CA ILE A 174 -3.74 15.23 5.19
C ILE A 174 -3.63 15.44 6.71
N PRO A 175 -4.44 16.36 7.30
CA PRO A 175 -4.52 16.51 8.74
C PRO A 175 -5.04 15.23 9.41
N VAL A 176 -4.48 14.89 10.56
CA VAL A 176 -4.98 13.84 11.44
C VAL A 176 -5.51 14.54 12.67
N ASP A 177 -6.81 14.47 12.90
CA ASP A 177 -7.43 15.10 14.06
C ASP A 177 -6.95 14.40 15.32
N GLY A 178 -6.32 15.16 16.24
CA GLY A 178 -5.89 14.65 17.55
C GLY A 178 -4.43 14.19 17.64
N ALA A 179 -3.53 14.63 16.75
CA ALA A 179 -2.08 14.50 16.92
C ALA A 179 -1.47 15.78 17.43
#